data_18d791b9a21b1ab87dfe314950afc643
#
_entry.id   18d791b9a21b1ab87dfe314950afc643
#
_cell.length_a   1.000
_cell.length_b   1.000
_cell.length_c   1.000
_cell.angle_alpha   90.00
_cell.angle_beta   90.00
_cell.angle_gamma   90.00
#
_symmetry.space_group_name_H-M   'P 1'
#
loop_
_entity.id
_entity.type
_entity.pdbx_description
1 polymer ?
#
loop_
_entity_poly.entity_id
_entity_poly.type
_entity_poly.pdbx_seq_one_letter_code
_entity_poly.pdbx_strand_id
1 'polypeptide(L)'
;MPPADRACAGHAGNGITLYLPRSKGDRENLGQTYQTPALLKLCPVQAYIDWINEAALVRGPVFRSIDRWGNLSEEGLHANSIIPLLRQALERAGIAAERYTSHSLRRGFATWAHQSGWDLKSLMNYVGWKDMKSAMRYVEASPFQGMARITDKPVSP
;
A
#
# COMPACT_ATOMS: atom_id res chain seq x y z
N MET A 1 16.04 19.22 5.95
CA MET A 1 15.38 18.13 6.66
C MET A 1 13.94 18.58 6.90
N PRO A 2 12.92 18.06 6.22
CA PRO A 2 11.54 18.45 6.51
C PRO A 2 11.16 17.91 7.89
N PRO A 3 10.36 18.64 8.68
CA PRO A 3 9.96 18.19 10.01
C PRO A 3 9.16 16.89 9.90
N ALA A 4 9.54 15.91 10.73
CA ALA A 4 8.96 14.57 10.78
C ALA A 4 7.47 14.51 11.24
N ASP A 5 6.86 15.66 11.53
CA ASP A 5 5.53 15.79 12.13
C ASP A 5 4.46 16.42 11.22
N ARG A 6 4.64 16.35 9.90
CA ARG A 6 3.48 16.65 9.04
C ARG A 6 2.51 15.48 9.11
N ALA A 7 1.69 15.49 10.16
CA ALA A 7 0.47 14.70 10.17
C ALA A 7 -0.32 15.05 8.91
N CYS A 8 -0.91 14.04 8.25
CA CYS A 8 -1.89 14.23 7.18
C CYS A 8 -3.17 14.95 7.69
N ALA A 9 -3.05 15.74 8.74
CA ALA A 9 -4.13 16.38 9.48
C ALA A 9 -4.96 17.37 8.64
N GLY A 10 -4.44 17.83 7.50
CA GLY A 10 -5.20 18.68 6.57
C GLY A 10 -6.04 17.92 5.54
N HIS A 11 -5.97 16.60 5.53
CA HIS A 11 -6.62 15.75 4.51
C HIS A 11 -7.56 14.70 5.15
N ALA A 12 -7.98 14.90 6.39
CA ALA A 12 -8.96 14.07 7.06
C ALA A 12 -10.28 14.12 6.28
N GLY A 13 -10.53 13.06 5.50
CA GLY A 13 -11.68 12.94 4.60
C GLY A 13 -11.32 12.82 3.11
N ASN A 14 -10.12 13.22 2.71
CA ASN A 14 -9.65 13.10 1.34
C ASN A 14 -8.65 11.96 1.22
N GLY A 15 -9.01 10.94 0.48
CA GLY A 15 -8.14 9.85 0.06
C GLY A 15 -7.72 10.00 -1.40
N ILE A 16 -6.93 9.06 -1.90
CA ILE A 16 -6.70 8.89 -3.33
C ILE A 16 -7.72 7.90 -3.86
N THR A 17 -8.43 8.28 -4.90
CA THR A 17 -9.30 7.38 -5.66
C THR A 17 -8.56 6.95 -6.93
N LEU A 18 -8.36 5.63 -7.06
CA LEU A 18 -7.69 5.01 -8.18
C LEU A 18 -8.72 4.23 -8.99
N TYR A 19 -8.89 4.60 -10.26
CA TYR A 19 -9.70 3.82 -11.18
C TYR A 19 -8.82 2.92 -12.04
N LEU A 20 -9.08 1.62 -11.99
CA LEU A 20 -8.42 0.60 -12.79
C LEU A 20 -9.39 0.09 -13.85
N PRO A 21 -9.26 0.50 -15.12
CA PRO A 21 -10.23 0.18 -16.17
C PRO A 21 -10.26 -1.31 -16.52
N ARG A 22 -9.16 -2.04 -16.28
CA ARG A 22 -9.04 -3.47 -16.56
C ARG A 22 -8.17 -4.19 -15.54
N SER A 23 -8.59 -5.37 -15.14
CA SER A 23 -7.76 -6.27 -14.34
C SER A 23 -7.95 -7.72 -14.79
N LYS A 24 -7.01 -8.61 -14.46
CA LYS A 24 -7.10 -10.05 -14.80
C LYS A 24 -8.36 -10.73 -14.23
N GLY A 25 -8.92 -10.20 -13.14
CA GLY A 25 -10.11 -10.73 -12.50
C GLY A 25 -11.41 -10.08 -12.96
N ASP A 26 -11.33 -9.07 -13.81
CA ASP A 26 -12.48 -8.32 -14.34
C ASP A 26 -12.82 -8.84 -15.74
N ARG A 27 -13.64 -9.90 -15.77
CA ARG A 27 -14.03 -10.56 -17.02
C ARG A 27 -15.00 -9.72 -17.86
N GLU A 28 -15.74 -8.82 -17.23
CA GLU A 28 -16.74 -7.99 -17.87
C GLU A 28 -16.21 -6.61 -18.28
N ASN A 29 -14.94 -6.31 -17.97
CA ASN A 29 -14.28 -5.03 -18.24
C ASN A 29 -15.05 -3.82 -17.69
N LEU A 30 -15.68 -3.97 -16.53
CA LEU A 30 -16.41 -2.90 -15.85
C LEU A 30 -15.48 -1.91 -15.16
N GLY A 31 -14.20 -2.29 -14.99
CA GLY A 31 -13.25 -1.54 -14.20
C GLY A 31 -13.49 -1.65 -12.69
N GLN A 32 -12.57 -1.15 -11.92
CA GLN A 32 -12.70 -1.15 -10.47
C GLN A 32 -12.09 0.12 -9.88
N THR A 33 -12.79 0.70 -8.92
CA THR A 33 -12.33 1.86 -8.17
C THR A 33 -11.80 1.41 -6.82
N TYR A 34 -10.60 1.87 -6.47
CA TYR A 34 -9.97 1.65 -5.17
C TYR A 34 -9.83 2.98 -4.46
N GLN A 35 -10.01 2.96 -3.15
CA GLN A 35 -9.79 4.14 -2.31
C GLN A 35 -8.67 3.88 -1.33
N THR A 36 -7.74 4.81 -1.26
CA THR A 36 -6.61 4.77 -0.31
C THR A 36 -6.80 5.93 0.66
N PRO A 37 -7.06 5.68 1.94
CA PRO A 37 -7.27 6.73 2.91
C PRO A 37 -5.98 7.46 3.26
N ALA A 38 -6.10 8.70 3.72
CA ALA A 38 -5.02 9.40 4.37
C ALA A 38 -4.71 8.75 5.72
N LEU A 39 -3.42 8.61 6.05
CA LEU A 39 -2.93 8.01 7.29
C LEU A 39 -2.14 9.04 8.11
N LEU A 40 -2.11 8.87 9.44
CA LEU A 40 -1.32 9.74 10.33
C LEU A 40 0.20 9.52 10.15
N LYS A 41 0.61 8.30 9.87
CA LYS A 41 2.02 7.93 9.62
C LYS A 41 2.12 7.18 8.31
N LEU A 42 3.23 7.36 7.60
CA LEU A 42 3.49 6.73 6.29
C LEU A 42 2.33 6.93 5.32
N CYS A 43 1.82 8.16 5.26
CA CYS A 43 0.62 8.51 4.51
C CYS A 43 0.86 8.43 2.99
N PRO A 44 0.19 7.52 2.27
CA PRO A 44 0.34 7.40 0.82
C PRO A 44 -0.23 8.62 0.08
N VAL A 45 -1.25 9.27 0.65
CA VAL A 45 -1.87 10.49 0.08
C VAL A 45 -0.87 11.63 0.13
N GLN A 46 -0.21 11.83 1.28
CA GLN A 46 0.79 12.89 1.40
C GLN A 46 1.99 12.64 0.49
N ALA A 47 2.49 11.40 0.44
CA ALA A 47 3.58 11.03 -0.46
C ALA A 47 3.23 11.28 -1.94
N TYR A 48 1.99 11.01 -2.32
CA TYR A 48 1.49 11.31 -3.67
C TYR A 48 1.47 12.83 -3.94
N ILE A 49 0.94 13.63 -3.01
CA ILE A 49 0.88 15.09 -3.14
C ILE A 49 2.27 15.69 -3.21
N ASP A 50 3.17 15.27 -2.32
CA ASP A 50 4.55 15.74 -2.32
C ASP A 50 5.24 15.43 -3.64
N TRP A 51 5.03 14.23 -4.18
CA TRP A 51 5.58 13.82 -5.46
C TRP A 51 5.05 14.66 -6.63
N ILE A 52 3.74 14.82 -6.77
CA ILE A 52 3.18 15.60 -7.89
C ILE A 52 3.58 17.07 -7.85
N ASN A 53 3.75 17.63 -6.65
CA ASN A 53 4.20 19.01 -6.48
C ASN A 53 5.69 19.14 -6.81
N GLU A 54 6.54 18.26 -6.28
CA GLU A 54 7.99 18.28 -6.54
C GLU A 54 8.31 18.06 -8.02
N ALA A 55 7.60 17.12 -8.63
CA ALA A 55 7.75 16.80 -10.05
C ALA A 55 6.96 17.73 -11.00
N ALA A 56 6.26 18.73 -10.46
CA ALA A 56 5.41 19.69 -11.20
C ALA A 56 4.45 18.97 -12.18
N LEU A 57 3.83 17.87 -11.75
CA LEU A 57 2.97 17.05 -12.60
C LEU A 57 1.58 17.66 -12.71
N VAL A 58 1.20 18.11 -13.89
CA VAL A 58 -0.14 18.64 -14.17
C VAL A 58 -1.02 17.57 -14.82
N ARG A 59 -0.43 16.68 -15.62
CA ARG A 59 -1.12 15.64 -16.39
C ARG A 59 -0.19 14.51 -16.77
N GLY A 60 -0.77 13.41 -17.23
CA GLY A 60 -0.04 12.25 -17.72
C GLY A 60 0.33 11.24 -16.62
N PRO A 61 1.29 10.35 -16.88
CA PRO A 61 1.68 9.32 -15.93
C PRO A 61 2.21 9.91 -14.63
N VAL A 62 1.79 9.35 -13.51
CA VAL A 62 2.28 9.73 -12.18
C VAL A 62 3.69 9.21 -11.96
N PHE A 63 3.92 7.94 -12.27
CA PHE A 63 5.23 7.33 -12.13
C PHE A 63 6.01 7.47 -13.45
N ARG A 64 7.12 8.18 -13.40
CA ARG A 64 7.99 8.45 -14.54
C ARG A 64 9.42 8.06 -14.20
N SER A 65 10.23 7.78 -15.19
CA SER A 65 11.65 7.55 -14.97
C SER A 65 12.38 8.86 -14.72
N ILE A 66 13.40 8.81 -13.86
CA ILE A 66 14.33 9.90 -13.60
C ILE A 66 15.69 9.44 -14.10
N ASP A 67 16.34 10.23 -14.92
CA ASP A 67 17.67 9.94 -15.41
C ASP A 67 18.75 10.23 -14.34
N ARG A 68 20.01 9.89 -14.65
CA ARG A 68 21.13 10.11 -13.74
C ARG A 68 21.43 11.59 -13.44
N TRP A 69 20.89 12.49 -14.23
CA TRP A 69 21.04 13.95 -14.06
C TRP A 69 19.85 14.58 -13.35
N GLY A 70 18.84 13.80 -12.99
CA GLY A 70 17.64 14.26 -12.31
C GLY A 70 16.50 14.72 -13.23
N ASN A 71 16.62 14.53 -14.55
CA ASN A 71 15.56 14.90 -15.47
C ASN A 71 14.43 13.87 -15.43
N LEU A 72 13.20 14.35 -15.37
CA LEU A 72 11.99 13.56 -15.36
C LEU A 72 11.53 13.29 -16.79
N SER A 73 11.29 12.03 -17.13
CA SER A 73 10.70 11.64 -18.43
C SER A 73 9.25 12.09 -18.54
N GLU A 74 8.79 12.38 -19.74
CA GLU A 74 7.36 12.58 -20.02
C GLU A 74 6.59 11.27 -20.09
N GLU A 75 7.27 10.16 -20.36
CA GLU A 75 6.67 8.83 -20.45
C GLU A 75 6.55 8.16 -19.10
N GLY A 76 5.56 7.26 -19.01
CA GLY A 76 5.36 6.45 -17.81
C GLY A 76 6.50 5.46 -17.58
N LEU A 77 6.78 5.21 -16.31
CA LEU A 77 7.74 4.20 -15.90
C LEU A 77 7.30 2.82 -16.41
N HIS A 78 8.20 2.10 -17.07
CA HIS A 78 7.91 0.77 -17.55
C HIS A 78 7.64 -0.21 -16.40
N ALA A 79 6.62 -1.06 -16.55
CA ALA A 79 6.20 -1.98 -15.49
C ALA A 79 7.33 -2.89 -14.96
N ASN A 80 8.25 -3.30 -15.84
CA ASN A 80 9.40 -4.13 -15.46
C ASN A 80 10.42 -3.38 -14.57
N SER A 81 10.36 -2.05 -14.49
CA SER A 81 11.24 -1.24 -13.62
C SER A 81 10.78 -1.24 -12.17
N ILE A 82 9.53 -1.60 -11.87
CA ILE A 82 8.96 -1.53 -10.53
C ILE A 82 9.70 -2.46 -9.54
N ILE A 83 9.97 -3.70 -9.94
CA ILE A 83 10.64 -4.67 -9.06
C ILE A 83 12.10 -4.30 -8.80
N PRO A 84 12.91 -3.93 -9.81
CA PRO A 84 14.25 -3.40 -9.57
C PRO A 84 14.28 -2.20 -8.62
N LEU A 85 13.40 -1.22 -8.82
CA LEU A 85 13.30 -0.05 -7.94
C LEU A 85 12.92 -0.41 -6.50
N LEU A 86 11.96 -1.32 -6.33
CA LEU A 86 11.59 -1.83 -5.02
C LEU A 86 12.79 -2.48 -4.32
N ARG A 87 13.51 -3.35 -5.03
CA ARG A 87 14.70 -4.02 -4.47
C ARG A 87 15.78 -3.03 -4.09
N GLN A 88 16.05 -2.04 -4.94
CA GLN A 88 17.00 -0.98 -4.63
C GLN A 88 16.60 -0.19 -3.37
N ALA A 89 15.31 0.10 -3.20
CA ALA A 89 14.82 0.78 -1.99
C ALA A 89 15.01 -0.08 -0.73
N LEU A 90 14.75 -1.38 -0.81
CA LEU A 90 14.96 -2.33 0.29
C LEU A 90 16.45 -2.46 0.64
N GLU A 91 17.34 -2.57 -0.35
CA GLU A 91 18.78 -2.64 -0.16
C GLU A 91 19.31 -1.38 0.52
N ARG A 92 18.85 -0.20 0.13
CA ARG A 92 19.19 1.07 0.81
C ARG A 92 18.74 1.09 2.27
N ALA A 93 17.67 0.36 2.61
CA ALA A 93 17.20 0.17 3.98
C ALA A 93 17.92 -0.98 4.72
N GLY A 94 18.94 -1.60 4.13
CA GLY A 94 19.69 -2.72 4.73
C GLY A 94 18.92 -4.05 4.71
N ILE A 95 17.89 -4.18 3.87
CA ILE A 95 17.07 -5.39 3.76
C ILE A 95 17.55 -6.21 2.55
N ALA A 96 17.84 -7.49 2.75
CA ALA A 96 18.17 -8.41 1.66
C ALA A 96 16.99 -8.55 0.69
N ALA A 97 17.13 -7.95 -0.50
CA ALA A 97 15.99 -7.65 -1.38
C ALA A 97 15.67 -8.74 -2.42
N GLU A 98 16.54 -9.74 -2.61
CA GLU A 98 16.48 -10.70 -3.73
C GLU A 98 15.16 -11.47 -3.79
N ARG A 99 14.57 -11.73 -2.62
CA ARG A 99 13.32 -12.51 -2.47
C ARG A 99 12.06 -11.66 -2.54
N TYR A 100 12.20 -10.32 -2.59
CA TYR A 100 11.03 -9.43 -2.57
C TYR A 100 10.51 -9.16 -3.97
N THR A 101 9.18 -9.13 -4.05
CA THR A 101 8.40 -8.86 -5.27
C THR A 101 7.23 -7.93 -4.92
N SER A 102 6.45 -7.50 -5.91
CA SER A 102 5.20 -6.76 -5.67
C SER A 102 4.20 -7.55 -4.80
N HIS A 103 4.19 -8.87 -4.91
CA HIS A 103 3.37 -9.73 -4.05
C HIS A 103 3.82 -9.70 -2.59
N SER A 104 5.11 -9.50 -2.32
CA SER A 104 5.63 -9.39 -0.96
C SER A 104 5.07 -8.15 -0.24
N LEU A 105 4.93 -7.02 -0.95
CA LEU A 105 4.31 -5.81 -0.39
C LEU A 105 2.84 -6.07 -0.03
N ARG A 106 2.09 -6.71 -0.94
CA ARG A 106 0.69 -7.06 -0.71
C ARG A 106 0.52 -8.00 0.49
N ARG A 107 1.40 -8.99 0.61
CA ARG A 107 1.42 -9.91 1.75
C ARG A 107 1.76 -9.19 3.04
N GLY A 108 2.80 -8.38 3.04
CA GLY A 108 3.23 -7.61 4.20
C GLY A 108 2.12 -6.71 4.72
N PHE A 109 1.45 -5.98 3.82
CA PHE A 109 0.31 -5.14 4.19
C PHE A 109 -0.82 -5.96 4.79
N ALA A 110 -1.20 -7.08 4.17
CA ALA A 110 -2.30 -7.91 4.65
C ALA A 110 -2.03 -8.50 6.04
N THR A 111 -0.80 -8.99 6.26
CA THR A 111 -0.38 -9.50 7.57
C THR A 111 -0.40 -8.39 8.62
N TRP A 112 0.16 -7.23 8.30
CA TRP A 112 0.16 -6.07 9.20
C TRP A 112 -1.25 -5.59 9.52
N ALA A 113 -2.13 -5.44 8.54
CA ALA A 113 -3.49 -4.97 8.74
C ALA A 113 -4.29 -5.93 9.62
N HIS A 114 -4.15 -7.23 9.38
CA HIS A 114 -4.77 -8.25 10.22
C HIS A 114 -4.27 -8.19 11.67
N GLN A 115 -2.96 -8.10 11.88
CA GLN A 115 -2.36 -7.94 13.21
C GLN A 115 -2.78 -6.63 13.89
N SER A 116 -3.06 -5.58 13.11
CA SER A 116 -3.58 -4.30 13.57
C SER A 116 -5.09 -4.31 13.86
N GLY A 117 -5.74 -5.46 13.74
CA GLY A 117 -7.15 -5.65 14.10
C GLY A 117 -8.15 -5.34 12.98
N TRP A 118 -7.69 -5.22 11.73
CA TRP A 118 -8.62 -5.07 10.61
C TRP A 118 -9.46 -6.34 10.46
N ASP A 119 -10.77 -6.16 10.28
CA ASP A 119 -11.64 -7.29 9.93
C ASP A 119 -11.36 -7.78 8.51
N LEU A 120 -11.64 -9.07 8.29
CA LEU A 120 -11.32 -9.74 7.03
C LEU A 120 -12.02 -9.11 5.83
N LYS A 121 -13.25 -8.66 5.98
CA LYS A 121 -14.04 -8.04 4.90
C LYS A 121 -13.45 -6.72 4.47
N SER A 122 -13.09 -5.86 5.42
CA SER A 122 -12.40 -4.59 5.16
C SER A 122 -11.05 -4.81 4.48
N LEU A 123 -10.29 -5.79 4.95
CA LEU A 123 -9.02 -6.17 4.34
C LEU A 123 -9.19 -6.66 2.90
N MET A 124 -10.15 -7.54 2.65
CA MET A 124 -10.43 -8.05 1.31
C MET A 124 -10.84 -6.93 0.35
N ASN A 125 -11.71 -6.03 0.79
CA ASN A 125 -12.14 -4.89 -0.01
C ASN A 125 -10.98 -3.95 -0.36
N TYR A 126 -10.14 -3.64 0.63
CA TYR A 126 -8.99 -2.75 0.44
C TYR A 126 -7.93 -3.35 -0.51
N VAL A 127 -7.61 -4.63 -0.33
CA VAL A 127 -6.62 -5.34 -1.16
C VAL A 127 -7.20 -5.75 -2.53
N GLY A 128 -8.53 -5.74 -2.67
CA GLY A 128 -9.22 -6.15 -3.90
C GLY A 128 -9.27 -7.67 -4.08
N TRP A 129 -9.33 -8.44 -2.98
CA TRP A 129 -9.51 -9.88 -3.07
C TRP A 129 -10.99 -10.23 -3.23
N LYS A 130 -11.29 -10.98 -4.29
CA LYS A 130 -12.64 -11.50 -4.56
C LYS A 130 -12.89 -12.86 -3.90
N ASP A 131 -11.80 -13.57 -3.55
CA ASP A 131 -11.84 -14.92 -3.02
C ASP A 131 -11.32 -14.97 -1.58
N MET A 132 -12.13 -15.53 -0.69
CA MET A 132 -11.83 -15.66 0.74
C MET A 132 -10.61 -16.56 0.99
N LYS A 133 -10.41 -17.63 0.17
CA LYS A 133 -9.23 -18.50 0.30
C LYS A 133 -7.92 -17.74 0.13
N SER A 134 -7.92 -16.74 -0.77
CA SER A 134 -6.75 -15.86 -0.98
C SER A 134 -6.46 -15.02 0.25
N ALA A 135 -7.49 -14.56 0.96
CA ALA A 135 -7.33 -13.78 2.18
C ALA A 135 -6.90 -14.64 3.38
N MET A 136 -7.51 -15.81 3.54
CA MET A 136 -7.22 -16.74 4.66
C MET A 136 -5.76 -17.18 4.72
N ARG A 137 -5.08 -17.35 3.58
CA ARG A 137 -3.64 -17.66 3.54
C ARG A 137 -2.75 -16.70 4.31
N TYR A 138 -3.22 -15.47 4.51
CA TYR A 138 -2.47 -14.41 5.19
C TYR A 138 -2.92 -14.25 6.64
N VAL A 139 -4.14 -14.65 6.95
CA VAL A 139 -4.71 -14.67 8.31
C VAL A 139 -4.18 -15.87 9.09
N GLU A 140 -4.14 -17.06 8.49
CA GLU A 140 -3.66 -18.30 9.11
C GLU A 140 -2.16 -18.30 9.38
N ALA A 141 -1.37 -17.52 8.63
CA ALA A 141 0.07 -17.38 8.85
C ALA A 141 0.41 -16.52 10.08
N SER A 142 -0.56 -15.86 10.72
CA SER A 142 -0.37 -15.08 11.94
C SER A 142 -0.60 -15.95 13.16
N PRO A 143 0.30 -15.97 14.15
CA PRO A 143 0.04 -16.67 15.40
C PRO A 143 -1.24 -16.11 16.03
N PHE A 144 -2.12 -17.00 16.43
CA PHE A 144 -3.46 -16.72 16.94
C PHE A 144 -3.39 -15.80 18.16
N GLN A 145 -3.54 -14.50 17.98
CA GLN A 145 -3.60 -13.51 19.07
C GLN A 145 -4.96 -13.50 19.79
N GLY A 146 -5.92 -14.30 19.33
CA GLY A 146 -7.26 -14.38 19.92
C GLY A 146 -7.31 -14.95 21.34
N MET A 147 -6.33 -15.73 21.75
CA MET A 147 -6.29 -16.29 23.12
C MET A 147 -5.85 -15.26 24.17
N ALA A 148 -5.02 -14.29 23.84
CA ALA A 148 -4.55 -13.28 24.78
C ALA A 148 -5.67 -12.35 25.27
N ARG A 149 -6.72 -12.14 24.46
CA ARG A 149 -7.85 -11.27 24.81
C ARG A 149 -8.90 -11.95 25.70
N ILE A 150 -8.88 -13.27 25.83
CA ILE A 150 -9.83 -14.01 26.66
C ILE A 150 -9.35 -14.13 28.11
N THR A 151 -8.04 -14.00 28.32
CA THR A 151 -7.42 -14.11 29.65
C THR A 151 -7.35 -12.81 30.44
N ASP A 152 -7.64 -11.66 29.83
CA ASP A 152 -7.55 -10.33 30.46
C ASP A 152 -8.90 -9.81 31.02
N LYS A 153 -9.89 -10.66 31.25
CA LYS A 153 -11.03 -10.25 32.08
C LYS A 153 -10.66 -10.44 33.54
N PRO A 154 -10.55 -9.34 34.35
CA PRO A 154 -10.41 -9.50 35.77
C PRO A 154 -11.68 -10.17 36.33
N VAL A 155 -11.50 -11.29 37.01
CA VAL A 155 -12.51 -11.88 37.85
C VAL A 155 -12.67 -10.91 39.01
N SER A 156 -13.73 -10.08 38.97
CA SER A 156 -14.12 -9.25 40.12
C SER A 156 -14.67 -10.15 41.20
N PRO A 157 -14.34 -9.88 42.48
CA PRO A 157 -14.76 -10.65 43.65
C PRO A 157 -16.26 -10.61 43.91
#